data_af48b7052635d8c581e87bf6b9b9a2da
#
_entry.id   af48b7052635d8c581e87bf6b9b9a2da
#
_cell.length_a   1.000
_cell.length_b   1.000
_cell.length_c   1.000
_cell.angle_alpha   90.00
_cell.angle_beta   90.00
_cell.angle_gamma   90.00
#
_symmetry.space_group_name_H-M   'P 1'
#
loop_
_entity.id
_entity.type
_entity.pdbx_description
1 polymer ?
#
loop_
_entity_poly.entity_id
_entity_poly.type
_entity_poly.pdbx_seq_one_letter_code
_entity_poly.pdbx_strand_id
1 'polypeptide(L)'
;HGSGPLPADGPPVRVIANALLKHGVAVLCYDKRGVGASGGTFRHNAYDDFVEDGINAVHYLNSRNDVDHKAIGLLGSSEGSIIAPEIALRSKSVAFVIHRAGIAVDAIECNLWEQRHEQIDRGISGDLLEDSIRLQQLIFEMLVESKKDPKTVESESWHQVDAEIVSFNQKYRSNETWIKHGKRFGNKLADWERFFEGVASAIAYDPQPFIEQLDIPMLYIFAEKDENVPTSASVKYLKSLKMNSSKQLDIRIIPDV
;
A
#
# COMPACT_ATOMS: atom_id res chain seq x y z
N HIS A 1 3.99 9.37 1.31
CA HIS A 1 3.66 9.51 -0.09
C HIS A 1 4.52 8.59 -0.95
N GLY A 2 3.84 7.71 -1.74
CA GLY A 2 4.47 6.83 -2.74
C GLY A 2 5.42 5.77 -2.18
N SER A 3 5.64 4.69 -2.93
CA SER A 3 6.46 3.54 -2.53
C SER A 3 7.98 3.76 -2.69
N GLY A 4 8.41 4.83 -3.36
CA GLY A 4 9.82 5.13 -3.63
C GLY A 4 10.47 6.06 -2.59
N PRO A 5 11.78 6.32 -2.75
CA PRO A 5 12.53 7.28 -1.95
C PRO A 5 12.21 8.72 -2.40
N LEU A 6 10.97 9.15 -2.17
CA LEU A 6 10.48 10.46 -2.58
C LEU A 6 10.75 11.52 -1.50
N PRO A 7 11.37 12.66 -1.88
CA PRO A 7 11.59 13.77 -0.96
C PRO A 7 10.27 14.48 -0.61
N ALA A 8 10.26 15.14 0.55
CA ALA A 8 9.09 15.87 1.07
C ALA A 8 8.67 17.07 0.21
N ASP A 9 9.57 17.61 -0.59
CA ASP A 9 9.33 18.77 -1.46
C ASP A 9 8.94 18.40 -2.91
N GLY A 10 8.68 17.11 -3.16
CA GLY A 10 8.23 16.64 -4.47
C GLY A 10 6.97 17.38 -4.95
N PRO A 11 6.77 17.53 -6.29
CA PRO A 11 5.68 18.34 -6.84
C PRO A 11 4.30 18.07 -6.27
N PRO A 12 3.84 16.83 -6.10
CA PRO A 12 2.50 16.55 -5.56
C PRO A 12 2.35 17.04 -4.12
N VAL A 13 3.36 16.82 -3.27
CA VAL A 13 3.35 17.22 -1.85
C VAL A 13 3.33 18.74 -1.73
N ARG A 14 4.18 19.42 -2.48
CA ARG A 14 4.28 20.88 -2.48
C ARG A 14 2.98 21.56 -2.93
N VAL A 15 2.31 21.03 -3.96
CA VAL A 15 1.02 21.58 -4.44
C VAL A 15 -0.04 21.49 -3.34
N ILE A 16 -0.15 20.33 -2.70
CA ILE A 16 -1.14 20.13 -1.61
C ILE A 16 -0.80 21.01 -0.41
N ALA A 17 0.47 21.04 0.02
CA ALA A 17 0.92 21.86 1.13
C ALA A 17 0.61 23.35 0.90
N ASN A 18 0.94 23.88 -0.30
CA ASN A 18 0.65 25.26 -0.64
C ASN A 18 -0.86 25.57 -0.69
N ALA A 19 -1.69 24.62 -1.10
CA ALA A 19 -3.14 24.79 -1.07
C ALA A 19 -3.65 24.87 0.37
N LEU A 20 -3.21 23.98 1.25
CA LEU A 20 -3.60 23.96 2.67
C LEU A 20 -3.14 25.23 3.42
N LEU A 21 -1.91 25.68 3.16
CA LEU A 21 -1.36 26.92 3.75
C LEU A 21 -2.22 28.15 3.42
N LYS A 22 -2.76 28.26 2.19
CA LYS A 22 -3.67 29.33 1.80
C LYS A 22 -4.99 29.36 2.59
N HIS A 23 -5.34 28.23 3.18
CA HIS A 23 -6.52 28.08 4.03
C HIS A 23 -6.20 28.08 5.53
N GLY A 24 -4.99 28.52 5.90
CA GLY A 24 -4.59 28.65 7.30
C GLY A 24 -4.21 27.33 7.98
N VAL A 25 -3.96 26.26 7.21
CA VAL A 25 -3.54 24.97 7.74
C VAL A 25 -2.02 24.87 7.64
N ALA A 26 -1.33 24.78 8.78
CA ALA A 26 0.11 24.49 8.81
C ALA A 26 0.36 23.05 8.34
N VAL A 27 1.47 22.84 7.62
CA VAL A 27 1.81 21.54 7.05
C VAL A 27 3.23 21.16 7.44
N LEU A 28 3.37 19.99 8.06
CA LEU A 28 4.66 19.33 8.29
C LEU A 28 4.86 18.26 7.20
N CYS A 29 5.93 18.40 6.43
CA CYS A 29 6.40 17.38 5.51
C CYS A 29 7.82 16.99 5.92
N TYR A 30 8.14 15.70 5.77
CA TYR A 30 9.50 15.19 6.05
C TYR A 30 9.93 14.21 4.97
N ASP A 31 11.24 14.16 4.71
CA ASP A 31 11.81 13.14 3.85
C ASP A 31 11.75 11.79 4.55
N LYS A 32 11.41 10.73 3.81
CA LYS A 32 11.51 9.37 4.37
C LYS A 32 12.92 9.10 4.89
N ARG A 33 13.03 8.22 5.88
CA ARG A 33 14.35 7.81 6.42
C ARG A 33 15.30 7.39 5.30
N GLY A 34 16.54 7.86 5.33
CA GLY A 34 17.55 7.60 4.31
C GLY A 34 17.33 8.31 2.98
N VAL A 35 16.42 9.31 2.93
CA VAL A 35 16.14 10.13 1.74
C VAL A 35 16.42 11.59 2.07
N GLY A 36 16.92 12.36 1.09
CA GLY A 36 17.14 13.79 1.24
C GLY A 36 18.05 14.12 2.43
N ALA A 37 17.53 14.93 3.36
CA ALA A 37 18.23 15.29 4.59
C ALA A 37 17.92 14.38 5.78
N SER A 38 17.00 13.42 5.65
CA SER A 38 16.66 12.50 6.73
C SER A 38 17.73 11.43 6.91
N GLY A 39 18.09 11.19 8.16
CA GLY A 39 19.02 10.11 8.55
C GLY A 39 18.40 8.71 8.40
N GLY A 40 19.20 7.69 8.73
CA GLY A 40 18.78 6.29 8.65
C GLY A 40 19.01 5.67 7.29
N THR A 41 18.32 4.56 7.02
CA THR A 41 18.43 3.81 5.77
C THR A 41 17.03 3.60 5.18
N PHE A 42 16.85 4.01 3.93
CA PHE A 42 15.63 3.70 3.20
C PHE A 42 15.57 2.20 2.88
N ARG A 43 14.47 1.59 3.24
CA ARG A 43 14.13 0.22 2.84
C ARG A 43 12.74 0.25 2.23
N HIS A 44 12.59 -0.35 1.05
CA HIS A 44 11.28 -0.48 0.43
C HIS A 44 10.32 -1.21 1.38
N ASN A 45 9.10 -0.70 1.48
CA ASN A 45 8.01 -1.35 2.19
C ASN A 45 8.29 -1.67 3.68
N ALA A 46 9.18 -0.92 4.31
CA ALA A 46 9.43 -1.00 5.75
C ALA A 46 8.33 -0.26 6.52
N TYR A 47 7.08 -0.77 6.47
CA TYR A 47 5.91 -0.08 7.01
C TYR A 47 6.01 0.18 8.50
N ASP A 48 6.55 -0.75 9.29
CA ASP A 48 6.79 -0.53 10.72
C ASP A 48 7.66 0.70 10.96
N ASP A 49 8.76 0.83 10.19
CA ASP A 49 9.65 1.98 10.24
C ASP A 49 8.94 3.29 9.86
N PHE A 50 8.10 3.25 8.82
CA PHE A 50 7.38 4.44 8.35
C PHE A 50 6.24 4.84 9.30
N VAL A 51 5.61 3.87 9.95
CA VAL A 51 4.63 4.12 11.02
C VAL A 51 5.29 4.82 12.19
N GLU A 52 6.46 4.34 12.66
CA GLU A 52 7.22 4.98 13.74
C GLU A 52 7.65 6.40 13.36
N ASP A 53 8.11 6.64 12.13
CA ASP A 53 8.43 7.98 11.64
C ASP A 53 7.22 8.90 11.66
N GLY A 54 6.05 8.40 11.26
CA GLY A 54 4.79 9.14 11.31
C GLY A 54 4.35 9.48 12.73
N ILE A 55 4.47 8.54 13.66
CA ILE A 55 4.18 8.76 15.08
C ILE A 55 5.12 9.84 15.65
N ASN A 56 6.41 9.78 15.34
CA ASN A 56 7.37 10.78 15.78
C ASN A 56 7.08 12.17 15.20
N ALA A 57 6.61 12.25 13.95
CA ALA A 57 6.16 13.51 13.36
C ALA A 57 4.95 14.09 14.09
N VAL A 58 3.97 13.26 14.48
CA VAL A 58 2.83 13.68 15.31
C VAL A 58 3.31 14.15 16.70
N HIS A 59 4.23 13.44 17.34
CA HIS A 59 4.82 13.86 18.63
C HIS A 59 5.55 15.19 18.50
N TYR A 60 6.28 15.42 17.41
CA TYR A 60 6.92 16.72 17.16
C TYR A 60 5.88 17.85 17.08
N LEU A 61 4.78 17.67 16.35
CA LEU A 61 3.72 18.67 16.29
C LEU A 61 3.08 18.91 17.66
N ASN A 62 2.88 17.87 18.46
CA ASN A 62 2.39 17.99 19.84
C ASN A 62 3.34 18.71 20.79
N SER A 63 4.63 18.77 20.49
CA SER A 63 5.61 19.49 21.29
C SER A 63 5.69 21.00 20.99
N ARG A 64 5.03 21.45 19.93
CA ARG A 64 5.07 22.85 19.48
C ARG A 64 3.98 23.67 20.16
N ASN A 65 4.33 24.87 20.63
CA ASN A 65 3.38 25.79 21.28
C ASN A 65 2.52 26.58 20.28
N ASP A 66 2.88 26.59 18.99
CA ASP A 66 2.19 27.32 17.92
C ASP A 66 1.27 26.42 17.09
N VAL A 67 1.03 25.19 17.54
CA VAL A 67 0.12 24.22 16.91
C VAL A 67 -1.08 23.96 17.82
N ASP A 68 -2.28 23.94 17.25
CA ASP A 68 -3.46 23.45 17.96
C ASP A 68 -3.42 21.90 18.03
N HIS A 69 -3.08 21.37 19.19
CA HIS A 69 -2.95 19.94 19.44
C HIS A 69 -4.25 19.16 19.27
N LYS A 70 -5.41 19.85 19.24
CA LYS A 70 -6.73 19.22 18.98
C LYS A 70 -7.08 19.16 17.49
N ALA A 71 -6.27 19.78 16.63
CA ALA A 71 -6.52 19.89 15.21
C ALA A 71 -5.38 19.26 14.35
N ILE A 72 -4.58 18.38 14.93
CA ILE A 72 -3.54 17.66 14.18
C ILE A 72 -4.21 16.57 13.33
N GLY A 73 -4.03 16.64 12.02
CA GLY A 73 -4.53 15.65 11.06
C GLY A 73 -3.40 14.95 10.31
N LEU A 74 -3.69 13.81 9.75
CA LEU A 74 -2.81 13.10 8.82
C LEU A 74 -3.33 13.20 7.39
N LEU A 75 -2.44 13.38 6.43
CA LEU A 75 -2.72 13.22 5.02
C LEU A 75 -1.80 12.11 4.47
N GLY A 76 -2.38 10.95 4.22
CA GLY A 76 -1.72 9.83 3.58
C GLY A 76 -2.04 9.77 2.08
N SER A 77 -1.04 9.58 1.23
CA SER A 77 -1.24 9.45 -0.21
C SER A 77 -0.64 8.14 -0.70
N SER A 78 -1.43 7.32 -1.43
CA SER A 78 -1.03 6.01 -1.92
C SER A 78 -0.50 5.15 -0.75
N GLU A 79 0.73 4.67 -0.75
CA GLU A 79 1.37 3.96 0.37
C GLU A 79 1.15 4.65 1.74
N GLY A 80 1.20 5.99 1.79
CA GLY A 80 0.93 6.73 3.02
C GLY A 80 -0.50 6.57 3.53
N SER A 81 -1.46 6.26 2.66
CA SER A 81 -2.85 5.99 3.07
C SER A 81 -3.01 4.64 3.76
N ILE A 82 -2.13 3.69 3.46
CA ILE A 82 -2.14 2.35 4.08
C ILE A 82 -1.73 2.44 5.55
N ILE A 83 -0.66 3.20 5.85
CA ILE A 83 -0.09 3.29 7.20
C ILE A 83 -0.73 4.37 8.08
N ALA A 84 -1.42 5.34 7.49
CA ALA A 84 -2.02 6.46 8.25
C ALA A 84 -3.02 6.00 9.33
N PRO A 85 -3.87 4.98 9.13
CA PRO A 85 -4.76 4.48 10.17
C PRO A 85 -4.01 3.95 11.40
N GLU A 86 -2.94 3.20 11.22
CA GLU A 86 -2.13 2.70 12.33
C GLU A 86 -1.42 3.83 13.08
N ILE A 87 -0.86 4.82 12.36
CA ILE A 87 -0.25 6.00 12.98
C ILE A 87 -1.29 6.74 13.84
N ALA A 88 -2.50 6.94 13.31
CA ALA A 88 -3.58 7.63 14.03
C ALA A 88 -4.00 6.86 15.29
N LEU A 89 -4.16 5.54 15.18
CA LEU A 89 -4.57 4.68 16.28
C LEU A 89 -3.52 4.65 17.41
N ARG A 90 -2.24 4.56 17.05
CA ARG A 90 -1.13 4.44 18.02
C ARG A 90 -0.76 5.78 18.65
N SER A 91 -0.81 6.88 17.91
CA SER A 91 -0.44 8.20 18.45
C SER A 91 -1.51 8.83 19.34
N LYS A 92 -2.79 8.48 19.18
CA LYS A 92 -3.96 8.98 19.94
C LYS A 92 -4.15 10.52 19.93
N SER A 93 -3.32 11.26 19.21
CA SER A 93 -3.36 12.73 19.13
C SER A 93 -3.88 13.22 17.78
N VAL A 94 -4.19 12.28 16.88
CA VAL A 94 -4.69 12.60 15.54
C VAL A 94 -6.18 12.84 15.60
N ALA A 95 -6.62 14.00 15.11
CA ALA A 95 -8.02 14.40 15.12
C ALA A 95 -8.81 13.93 13.88
N PHE A 96 -8.14 13.73 12.75
CA PHE A 96 -8.74 13.26 11.50
C PHE A 96 -7.69 12.68 10.55
N VAL A 97 -8.13 11.87 9.57
CA VAL A 97 -7.24 11.34 8.51
C VAL A 97 -7.83 11.63 7.13
N ILE A 98 -6.98 12.10 6.23
CA ILE A 98 -7.29 12.25 4.81
C ILE A 98 -6.48 11.23 4.00
N HIS A 99 -7.16 10.42 3.22
CA HIS A 99 -6.58 9.40 2.34
C HIS A 99 -6.73 9.85 0.89
N ARG A 100 -5.64 10.18 0.23
CA ARG A 100 -5.61 10.51 -1.20
C ARG A 100 -5.07 9.32 -1.98
N ALA A 101 -5.74 8.92 -3.07
CA ALA A 101 -5.54 7.61 -3.70
C ALA A 101 -5.54 6.54 -2.60
N GLY A 102 -6.66 6.49 -1.86
CA GLY A 102 -6.76 5.77 -0.60
C GLY A 102 -6.84 4.27 -0.81
N ILE A 103 -6.00 3.51 -0.13
CA ILE A 103 -6.02 2.06 -0.16
C ILE A 103 -6.68 1.57 1.12
N ALA A 104 -7.80 0.85 0.98
CA ALA A 104 -8.56 0.31 2.10
C ALA A 104 -8.78 -1.22 1.97
N VAL A 105 -7.99 -1.86 1.15
CA VAL A 105 -7.89 -3.32 1.01
C VAL A 105 -6.51 -3.78 1.44
N ASP A 106 -6.34 -5.09 1.65
CA ASP A 106 -5.04 -5.65 1.98
C ASP A 106 -4.01 -5.47 0.86
N ALA A 107 -2.75 -5.65 1.21
CA ALA A 107 -1.67 -5.39 0.26
C ALA A 107 -1.61 -6.44 -0.87
N ILE A 108 -2.09 -7.66 -0.68
CA ILE A 108 -2.17 -8.67 -1.75
C ILE A 108 -3.13 -8.19 -2.83
N GLU A 109 -4.36 -7.81 -2.45
CA GLU A 109 -5.38 -7.32 -3.38
C GLU A 109 -4.89 -6.08 -4.14
N CYS A 110 -4.25 -5.13 -3.43
CA CYS A 110 -3.70 -3.94 -4.06
C CYS A 110 -2.58 -4.26 -5.07
N ASN A 111 -1.65 -5.12 -4.71
CA ASN A 111 -0.55 -5.52 -5.61
C ASN A 111 -1.05 -6.31 -6.82
N LEU A 112 -2.04 -7.20 -6.65
CA LEU A 112 -2.60 -7.95 -7.77
C LEU A 112 -3.36 -7.03 -8.74
N TRP A 113 -4.03 -5.99 -8.25
CA TRP A 113 -4.66 -4.98 -9.07
C TRP A 113 -3.64 -4.23 -9.94
N GLU A 114 -2.59 -3.68 -9.32
CA GLU A 114 -1.51 -2.98 -10.00
C GLU A 114 -0.84 -3.88 -11.05
N GLN A 115 -0.52 -5.12 -10.67
CA GLN A 115 0.12 -6.09 -11.55
C GLN A 115 -0.74 -6.46 -12.76
N ARG A 116 -2.06 -6.57 -12.58
CA ARG A 116 -3.00 -6.82 -13.67
C ARG A 116 -2.97 -5.70 -14.69
N HIS A 117 -3.06 -4.44 -14.26
CA HIS A 117 -3.03 -3.29 -15.17
C HIS A 117 -1.67 -3.15 -15.86
N GLU A 118 -0.58 -3.29 -15.12
CA GLU A 118 0.78 -3.27 -15.70
C GLU A 118 0.97 -4.34 -16.78
N GLN A 119 0.42 -5.53 -16.60
CA GLN A 119 0.50 -6.60 -17.60
C GLN A 119 -0.39 -6.31 -18.82
N ILE A 120 -1.59 -5.77 -18.63
CA ILE A 120 -2.48 -5.35 -19.72
C ILE A 120 -1.79 -4.28 -20.57
N ASP A 121 -1.20 -3.27 -19.96
CA ASP A 121 -0.46 -2.20 -20.67
C ASP A 121 0.71 -2.74 -21.50
N ARG A 122 1.29 -3.85 -21.06
CA ARG A 122 2.35 -4.56 -21.79
C ARG A 122 1.81 -5.50 -22.87
N GLY A 123 0.49 -5.53 -23.10
CA GLY A 123 -0.16 -6.36 -24.10
C GLY A 123 -0.38 -7.82 -23.69
N ILE A 124 -0.27 -8.13 -22.40
CA ILE A 124 -0.60 -9.46 -21.86
C ILE A 124 -2.10 -9.54 -21.65
N SER A 125 -2.75 -10.59 -22.15
CA SER A 125 -4.20 -10.76 -22.12
C SER A 125 -4.62 -12.23 -22.14
N GLY A 126 -5.93 -12.49 -22.01
CA GLY A 126 -6.50 -13.83 -22.05
C GLY A 126 -5.97 -14.77 -20.97
N ASP A 127 -5.85 -16.04 -21.28
CA ASP A 127 -5.44 -17.08 -20.33
C ASP A 127 -4.06 -16.80 -19.70
N LEU A 128 -3.15 -16.19 -20.46
CA LEU A 128 -1.84 -15.84 -19.96
C LEU A 128 -1.94 -14.82 -18.82
N LEU A 129 -2.78 -13.80 -18.95
CA LEU A 129 -3.01 -12.80 -17.90
C LEU A 129 -3.61 -13.45 -16.66
N GLU A 130 -4.68 -14.21 -16.83
CA GLU A 130 -5.39 -14.83 -15.70
C GLU A 130 -4.51 -15.84 -14.97
N ASP A 131 -3.77 -16.68 -15.67
CA ASP A 131 -2.84 -17.63 -15.06
C ASP A 131 -1.71 -16.94 -14.32
N SER A 132 -1.17 -15.84 -14.88
CA SER A 132 -0.08 -15.11 -14.23
C SER A 132 -0.52 -14.42 -12.94
N ILE A 133 -1.72 -13.82 -12.93
CA ILE A 133 -2.28 -13.18 -11.73
C ILE A 133 -2.63 -14.23 -10.67
N ARG A 134 -3.25 -15.35 -11.06
CA ARG A 134 -3.54 -16.47 -10.16
C ARG A 134 -2.26 -17.03 -9.52
N LEU A 135 -1.22 -17.25 -10.31
CA LEU A 135 0.05 -17.74 -9.79
C LEU A 135 0.69 -16.73 -8.83
N GLN A 136 0.65 -15.45 -9.15
CA GLN A 136 1.17 -14.39 -8.28
C GLN A 136 0.42 -14.33 -6.95
N GLN A 137 -0.89 -14.51 -6.96
CA GLN A 137 -1.70 -14.60 -5.74
C GLN A 137 -1.22 -15.76 -4.85
N LEU A 138 -1.08 -16.97 -5.42
CA LEU A 138 -0.60 -18.14 -4.68
C LEU A 138 0.79 -17.91 -4.07
N ILE A 139 1.68 -17.25 -4.81
CA ILE A 139 3.02 -16.88 -4.33
C ILE A 139 2.92 -15.93 -3.14
N PHE A 140 2.12 -14.86 -3.24
CA PHE A 140 1.97 -13.87 -2.18
C PHE A 140 1.35 -14.48 -0.91
N GLU A 141 0.29 -15.26 -1.04
CA GLU A 141 -0.35 -15.95 0.08
C GLU A 141 0.66 -16.86 0.81
N MET A 142 1.45 -17.63 0.06
CA MET A 142 2.44 -18.53 0.62
C MET A 142 3.60 -17.78 1.31
N LEU A 143 4.03 -16.65 0.76
CA LEU A 143 5.05 -15.79 1.39
C LEU A 143 4.54 -15.17 2.70
N VAL A 144 3.27 -14.77 2.76
CA VAL A 144 2.64 -14.28 4.00
C VAL A 144 2.58 -15.39 5.05
N GLU A 145 2.19 -16.59 4.66
CA GLU A 145 2.14 -17.74 5.58
C GLU A 145 3.55 -18.12 6.10
N SER A 146 4.56 -18.13 5.24
CA SER A 146 5.94 -18.45 5.65
C SER A 146 6.52 -17.44 6.66
N LYS A 147 6.03 -16.22 6.63
CA LYS A 147 6.39 -15.21 7.63
C LYS A 147 5.74 -15.45 9.00
N LYS A 148 4.50 -15.94 9.01
CA LYS A 148 3.80 -16.30 10.25
C LYS A 148 4.38 -17.57 10.88
N ASP A 149 4.68 -18.57 10.04
CA ASP A 149 5.31 -19.83 10.43
C ASP A 149 6.42 -20.21 9.45
N PRO A 150 7.71 -20.07 9.84
CA PRO A 150 8.85 -20.45 9.00
C PRO A 150 8.87 -21.93 8.56
N LYS A 151 8.14 -22.82 9.25
CA LYS A 151 8.04 -24.24 8.83
C LYS A 151 7.20 -24.43 7.57
N THR A 152 6.46 -23.41 7.16
CA THR A 152 5.67 -23.44 5.92
C THR A 152 6.52 -23.77 4.70
N VAL A 153 7.80 -23.40 4.67
CA VAL A 153 8.74 -23.72 3.56
C VAL A 153 8.99 -25.23 3.35
N GLU A 154 8.65 -26.06 4.35
CA GLU A 154 8.74 -27.52 4.29
C GLU A 154 7.37 -28.18 4.02
N SER A 155 6.31 -27.36 3.86
CA SER A 155 4.95 -27.86 3.71
C SER A 155 4.67 -28.39 2.29
N GLU A 156 3.68 -29.27 2.19
CA GLU A 156 3.18 -29.75 0.90
C GLU A 156 2.64 -28.59 0.05
N SER A 157 1.97 -27.61 0.68
CA SER A 157 1.46 -26.41 0.00
C SER A 157 2.57 -25.58 -0.63
N TRP A 158 3.73 -25.45 0.04
CA TRP A 158 4.89 -24.78 -0.55
C TRP A 158 5.39 -25.50 -1.80
N HIS A 159 5.51 -26.81 -1.74
CA HIS A 159 5.95 -27.62 -2.88
C HIS A 159 4.93 -27.62 -4.03
N GLN A 160 3.64 -27.52 -3.72
CA GLN A 160 2.59 -27.35 -4.74
C GLN A 160 2.74 -26.02 -5.49
N VAL A 161 3.04 -24.91 -4.80
CA VAL A 161 3.30 -23.63 -5.47
C VAL A 161 4.58 -23.68 -6.32
N ASP A 162 5.63 -24.36 -5.87
CA ASP A 162 6.81 -24.61 -6.70
C ASP A 162 6.46 -25.36 -8.01
N ALA A 163 5.61 -26.39 -7.92
CA ALA A 163 5.13 -27.12 -9.09
C ALA A 163 4.29 -26.25 -10.04
N GLU A 164 3.44 -25.36 -9.51
CA GLU A 164 2.67 -24.39 -10.30
C GLU A 164 3.59 -23.39 -11.03
N ILE A 165 4.65 -22.91 -10.40
CA ILE A 165 5.66 -22.04 -11.04
C ILE A 165 6.31 -22.76 -12.23
N VAL A 166 6.72 -24.01 -12.04
CA VAL A 166 7.33 -24.82 -13.12
C VAL A 166 6.35 -25.05 -14.26
N SER A 167 5.10 -25.41 -13.93
CA SER A 167 4.03 -25.66 -14.92
C SER A 167 3.74 -24.40 -15.75
N PHE A 168 3.61 -23.25 -15.10
CA PHE A 168 3.40 -21.97 -15.76
C PHE A 168 4.55 -21.63 -16.71
N ASN A 169 5.80 -21.75 -16.25
CA ASN A 169 6.99 -21.47 -17.05
C ASN A 169 7.07 -22.39 -18.27
N GLN A 170 6.69 -23.67 -18.14
CA GLN A 170 6.63 -24.62 -19.26
C GLN A 170 5.51 -24.25 -20.26
N LYS A 171 4.30 -23.93 -19.76
CA LYS A 171 3.14 -23.57 -20.58
C LYS A 171 3.43 -22.36 -21.47
N TYR A 172 4.09 -21.35 -20.92
CA TYR A 172 4.30 -20.06 -21.61
C TYR A 172 5.73 -19.84 -22.11
N ARG A 173 6.58 -20.87 -22.12
CA ARG A 173 8.01 -20.78 -22.52
C ARG A 173 8.27 -20.21 -23.91
N SER A 174 7.32 -20.38 -24.85
CA SER A 174 7.39 -19.90 -26.24
C SER A 174 6.43 -18.77 -26.56
N ASN A 175 5.74 -18.23 -25.56
CA ASN A 175 4.85 -17.08 -25.78
C ASN A 175 5.71 -15.80 -25.93
N GLU A 176 5.68 -15.20 -27.11
CA GLU A 176 6.54 -14.05 -27.44
C GLU A 176 6.25 -12.82 -26.57
N THR A 177 4.97 -12.55 -26.27
CA THR A 177 4.57 -11.44 -25.40
C THR A 177 5.10 -11.65 -23.99
N TRP A 178 4.99 -12.87 -23.46
CA TRP A 178 5.52 -13.20 -22.14
C TRP A 178 7.04 -13.11 -22.07
N ILE A 179 7.75 -13.61 -23.08
CA ILE A 179 9.22 -13.56 -23.16
C ILE A 179 9.71 -12.09 -23.17
N LYS A 180 8.99 -11.23 -23.86
CA LYS A 180 9.39 -9.82 -24.06
C LYS A 180 8.97 -8.91 -22.91
N HIS A 181 7.79 -9.12 -22.36
CA HIS A 181 7.13 -8.16 -21.47
C HIS A 181 6.68 -8.74 -20.13
N GLY A 182 6.59 -10.07 -20.00
CA GLY A 182 6.10 -10.73 -18.81
C GLY A 182 7.06 -10.61 -17.62
N LYS A 183 6.52 -10.71 -16.41
CA LYS A 183 7.33 -10.95 -15.22
C LYS A 183 7.88 -12.37 -15.26
N ARG A 184 9.16 -12.51 -15.05
CA ARG A 184 9.76 -13.83 -14.88
C ARG A 184 9.47 -14.29 -13.47
N PHE A 185 8.59 -15.26 -13.33
CA PHE A 185 8.57 -16.09 -12.13
C PHE A 185 9.87 -16.89 -12.11
N GLY A 186 10.55 -16.93 -10.97
CA GLY A 186 11.73 -17.79 -10.78
C GLY A 186 11.37 -19.25 -11.07
N ASN A 187 12.26 -20.17 -10.73
CA ASN A 187 11.99 -21.61 -10.90
C ASN A 187 11.33 -22.22 -9.65
N LYS A 188 11.33 -21.50 -8.55
CA LYS A 188 10.76 -21.93 -7.27
C LYS A 188 10.44 -20.72 -6.38
N LEU A 189 9.60 -20.96 -5.39
CA LEU A 189 9.13 -19.95 -4.45
C LEU A 189 10.27 -19.28 -3.66
N ALA A 190 11.31 -20.02 -3.32
CA ALA A 190 12.50 -19.49 -2.65
C ALA A 190 13.27 -18.44 -3.47
N ASP A 191 13.08 -18.38 -4.79
CA ASP A 191 13.65 -17.31 -5.63
C ASP A 191 12.96 -15.98 -5.36
N TRP A 192 11.68 -16.03 -4.97
CA TRP A 192 10.89 -14.88 -4.58
C TRP A 192 11.22 -14.40 -3.17
N GLU A 193 11.48 -15.30 -2.24
CA GLU A 193 11.82 -14.98 -0.85
C GLU A 193 13.05 -14.07 -0.79
N ARG A 194 14.10 -14.37 -1.56
CA ARG A 194 15.30 -13.52 -1.66
C ARG A 194 15.03 -12.15 -2.32
N PHE A 195 14.13 -12.10 -3.30
CA PHE A 195 13.74 -10.86 -3.95
C PHE A 195 12.88 -9.98 -3.01
N PHE A 196 12.15 -10.61 -2.09
CA PHE A 196 11.16 -9.96 -1.23
C PHE A 196 11.54 -9.85 0.25
N GLU A 197 12.80 -10.01 0.63
CA GLU A 197 13.25 -9.90 2.04
C GLU A 197 12.82 -8.60 2.73
N GLY A 198 12.43 -7.56 2.00
CA GLY A 198 11.75 -6.35 2.50
C GLY A 198 10.26 -6.28 2.12
N VAL A 199 9.84 -6.93 1.05
CA VAL A 199 8.50 -6.81 0.46
C VAL A 199 7.48 -7.72 1.16
N ALA A 200 7.92 -8.83 1.72
CA ALA A 200 7.02 -9.77 2.40
C ALA A 200 6.31 -9.13 3.62
N SER A 201 6.94 -8.15 4.30
CA SER A 201 6.31 -7.38 5.37
C SER A 201 5.17 -6.52 4.85
N ALA A 202 5.37 -5.90 3.69
CA ALA A 202 4.38 -5.03 3.09
C ALA A 202 3.22 -5.81 2.46
N ILE A 203 3.50 -6.96 1.86
CA ILE A 203 2.45 -7.83 1.29
C ILE A 203 1.55 -8.40 2.40
N ALA A 204 2.10 -8.62 3.59
CA ALA A 204 1.34 -9.07 4.76
C ALA A 204 0.56 -7.95 5.46
N TYR A 205 0.74 -6.70 5.05
CA TYR A 205 0.11 -5.57 5.74
C TYR A 205 -1.35 -5.40 5.30
N ASP A 206 -2.22 -5.37 6.29
CA ASP A 206 -3.66 -5.12 6.13
C ASP A 206 -4.06 -3.87 6.91
N PRO A 207 -4.52 -2.77 6.26
CA PRO A 207 -4.96 -1.58 6.95
C PRO A 207 -6.34 -1.72 7.60
N GLN A 208 -7.15 -2.70 7.22
CA GLN A 208 -8.55 -2.83 7.62
C GLN A 208 -8.73 -2.91 9.14
N PRO A 209 -7.96 -3.71 9.89
CA PRO A 209 -8.09 -3.77 11.35
C PRO A 209 -7.86 -2.41 12.05
N PHE A 210 -6.99 -1.57 11.50
CA PHE A 210 -6.75 -0.22 12.03
C PHE A 210 -7.89 0.73 11.66
N ILE A 211 -8.38 0.68 10.41
CA ILE A 211 -9.53 1.47 9.95
C ILE A 211 -10.77 1.16 10.81
N GLU A 212 -10.99 -0.11 11.11
CA GLU A 212 -12.11 -0.56 11.93
C GLU A 212 -12.07 -0.07 13.38
N GLN A 213 -10.89 0.13 13.93
CA GLN A 213 -10.70 0.59 15.30
C GLN A 213 -10.73 2.12 15.45
N LEU A 214 -10.57 2.88 14.37
CA LEU A 214 -10.54 4.34 14.42
C LEU A 214 -11.95 4.93 14.57
N ASP A 215 -12.16 5.78 15.59
CA ASP A 215 -13.40 6.52 15.82
C ASP A 215 -13.29 8.02 15.51
N ILE A 216 -12.30 8.42 14.70
CA ILE A 216 -12.09 9.79 14.25
C ILE A 216 -12.58 9.99 12.82
N PRO A 217 -12.88 11.25 12.39
CA PRO A 217 -13.26 11.54 11.01
C PRO A 217 -12.21 11.07 9.99
N MET A 218 -12.66 10.39 8.95
CA MET A 218 -11.84 9.95 7.83
C MET A 218 -12.44 10.41 6.50
N LEU A 219 -11.60 10.96 5.63
CA LEU A 219 -11.94 11.32 4.26
C LEU A 219 -11.12 10.48 3.28
N TYR A 220 -11.77 9.73 2.43
CA TYR A 220 -11.15 9.00 1.33
C TYR A 220 -11.43 9.69 0.00
N ILE A 221 -10.38 9.99 -0.77
CA ILE A 221 -10.43 10.60 -2.09
C ILE A 221 -9.81 9.63 -3.10
N PHE A 222 -10.61 9.21 -4.07
CA PHE A 222 -10.23 8.27 -5.12
C PHE A 222 -10.28 8.94 -6.49
N ALA A 223 -9.47 8.47 -7.42
CA ALA A 223 -9.68 8.63 -8.85
C ALA A 223 -10.55 7.47 -9.35
N GLU A 224 -11.52 7.75 -10.24
CA GLU A 224 -12.42 6.71 -10.75
C GLU A 224 -11.68 5.64 -11.57
N LYS A 225 -10.69 6.08 -12.35
CA LYS A 225 -9.93 5.23 -13.28
C LYS A 225 -8.50 4.98 -12.79
N ASP A 226 -8.30 4.85 -11.48
CA ASP A 226 -6.98 4.59 -10.91
C ASP A 226 -6.53 3.16 -11.24
N GLU A 227 -5.45 3.04 -11.99
CA GLU A 227 -4.86 1.75 -12.39
C GLU A 227 -3.90 1.18 -11.33
N ASN A 228 -3.46 2.03 -10.39
CA ASN A 228 -2.54 1.64 -9.31
C ASN A 228 -3.25 1.31 -7.99
N VAL A 229 -4.47 1.84 -7.82
CA VAL A 229 -5.25 1.66 -6.60
C VAL A 229 -6.59 0.99 -6.92
N PRO A 230 -6.96 -0.11 -6.26
CA PRO A 230 -8.23 -0.80 -6.48
C PRO A 230 -9.40 0.01 -5.90
N THR A 231 -9.75 1.11 -6.58
CA THR A 231 -10.79 2.06 -6.15
C THR A 231 -12.11 1.36 -5.86
N SER A 232 -12.58 0.50 -6.77
CA SER A 232 -13.87 -0.20 -6.63
C SER A 232 -13.92 -1.09 -5.39
N ALA A 233 -12.87 -1.84 -5.12
CA ALA A 233 -12.77 -2.73 -3.97
C ALA A 233 -12.68 -1.93 -2.66
N SER A 234 -11.81 -0.92 -2.60
CA SER A 234 -11.68 -0.03 -1.46
C SER A 234 -13.00 0.69 -1.12
N VAL A 235 -13.69 1.23 -2.14
CA VAL A 235 -15.00 1.89 -1.96
C VAL A 235 -16.07 0.92 -1.47
N LYS A 236 -16.09 -0.31 -1.99
CA LYS A 236 -17.04 -1.35 -1.56
C LYS A 236 -16.84 -1.67 -0.08
N TYR A 237 -15.62 -1.90 0.35
CA TYR A 237 -15.29 -2.14 1.75
C TYR A 237 -15.70 -0.97 2.65
N LEU A 238 -15.27 0.25 2.32
CA LEU A 238 -15.56 1.45 3.10
C LEU A 238 -17.05 1.76 3.19
N LYS A 239 -17.84 1.53 2.13
CA LYS A 239 -19.29 1.65 2.16
C LYS A 239 -19.92 0.63 3.10
N SER A 240 -19.47 -0.62 3.06
CA SER A 240 -19.91 -1.67 3.98
C SER A 240 -19.61 -1.29 5.43
N LEU A 241 -18.41 -0.82 5.71
CA LEU A 241 -18.00 -0.37 7.04
C LEU A 241 -18.89 0.79 7.53
N LYS A 242 -19.14 1.79 6.68
CA LYS A 242 -20.01 2.94 7.01
C LYS A 242 -21.45 2.53 7.32
N MET A 243 -22.00 1.57 6.60
CA MET A 243 -23.36 1.07 6.81
C MET A 243 -23.50 0.31 8.12
N ASN A 244 -22.46 -0.37 8.56
CA ASN A 244 -22.46 -1.27 9.72
C ASN A 244 -21.89 -0.60 10.99
N SER A 245 -21.55 0.68 10.94
CA SER A 245 -20.94 1.41 12.05
C SER A 245 -21.36 2.87 12.08
N SER A 246 -21.11 3.56 13.21
CA SER A 246 -21.32 5.00 13.38
C SER A 246 -20.13 5.85 12.92
N LYS A 247 -19.22 5.32 12.13
CA LYS A 247 -17.98 6.01 11.73
C LYS A 247 -18.23 7.26 10.91
N GLN A 248 -17.51 8.32 11.25
CA GLN A 248 -17.49 9.57 10.48
C GLN A 248 -16.58 9.38 9.26
N LEU A 249 -17.14 8.74 8.23
CA LEU A 249 -16.43 8.36 7.01
C LEU A 249 -17.05 9.06 5.80
N ASP A 250 -16.26 9.89 5.12
CA ASP A 250 -16.62 10.50 3.83
C ASP A 250 -15.82 9.87 2.70
N ILE A 251 -16.48 9.59 1.58
CA ILE A 251 -15.89 8.96 0.39
C ILE A 251 -16.16 9.86 -0.81
N ARG A 252 -15.10 10.31 -1.46
CA ARG A 252 -15.14 11.13 -2.67
C ARG A 252 -14.47 10.38 -3.82
N ILE A 253 -15.17 10.26 -4.94
CA ILE A 253 -14.65 9.70 -6.18
C ILE A 253 -14.60 10.85 -7.19
N ILE A 254 -13.42 11.13 -7.72
CA ILE A 254 -13.22 12.12 -8.76
C ILE A 254 -13.46 11.42 -10.10
N PRO A 255 -14.48 11.83 -10.86
CA PRO A 255 -14.82 11.17 -12.11
C PRO A 255 -13.78 11.45 -13.19
N ASP A 256 -13.69 10.55 -14.16
CA ASP A 256 -12.89 10.68 -15.40
C ASP A 256 -11.36 10.89 -15.20
N VAL A 257 -10.85 10.61 -14.02
CA VAL A 257 -9.41 10.65 -13.70
C VAL A 257 -8.99 9.36 -13.03
#